data_f519c830f366723b2c1fc0a62fc12e0d
#
_entry.id   f519c830f366723b2c1fc0a62fc12e0d
#
_cell.length_a   1.000
_cell.length_b   1.000
_cell.length_c   1.000
_cell.angle_alpha   90.00
_cell.angle_beta   90.00
_cell.angle_gamma   90.00
#
_symmetry.space_group_name_H-M   'P 1'
#
loop_
_entity.id
_entity.type
_entity.pdbx_description
1 polymer ?
#
loop_
_entity_poly.entity_id
_entity_poly.type
_entity_poly.pdbx_seq_one_letter_code
_entity_poly.pdbx_strand_id
1 'polypeptide(L)'
;MFVAAFIGSPAMNLYEAAITDGCAAVRIGTQELTLPDRVRAARPGLAAYAGKAVVVGIRPESLPAANGSTEGVMTAQVELVEALGSELQVHFSIDAKRVIGEGPSDADELTTSGAGVARVGPHVPAKLGGPIRFAVDIDAMHFFDPDSGGAIWN
;
A
#
# COMPACT_ATOMS: atom_id res chain seq x y z
N MET A 1 -7.43 -13.11 9.65
CA MET A 1 -8.34 -11.95 9.68
C MET A 1 -7.59 -10.69 10.03
N PHE A 2 -7.77 -9.65 9.24
CA PHE A 2 -7.05 -8.40 9.44
C PHE A 2 -8.00 -7.32 9.95
N VAL A 3 -8.13 -7.26 11.26
CA VAL A 3 -9.03 -6.32 11.89
C VAL A 3 -8.67 -4.88 11.51
N ALA A 4 -7.39 -4.62 11.31
CA ALA A 4 -6.93 -3.27 10.97
C ALA A 4 -7.59 -2.73 9.70
N ALA A 5 -8.00 -3.60 8.80
CA ALA A 5 -8.62 -3.15 7.55
C ALA A 5 -9.98 -2.50 7.79
N PHE A 6 -10.57 -2.76 8.94
CA PHE A 6 -11.88 -2.22 9.26
C PHE A 6 -11.82 -1.01 10.18
N ILE A 7 -10.62 -0.58 10.51
CA ILE A 7 -10.45 0.56 11.40
C ILE A 7 -10.27 1.81 10.56
N GLY A 8 -11.11 2.78 10.82
CA GLY A 8 -11.03 4.04 10.11
C GLY A 8 -11.75 3.97 8.77
N SER A 9 -11.91 5.12 8.18
CA SER A 9 -12.57 5.27 6.89
C SER A 9 -11.85 6.38 6.13
N PRO A 10 -11.42 6.12 4.89
CA PRO A 10 -11.57 4.86 4.16
C PRO A 10 -10.65 3.77 4.68
N ALA A 11 -10.95 2.55 4.26
CA ALA A 11 -10.18 1.40 4.70
C ALA A 11 -8.75 1.46 4.14
N MET A 12 -7.84 0.85 4.88
CA MET A 12 -6.45 0.77 4.47
C MET A 12 -6.30 -0.16 3.27
N ASN A 13 -5.39 0.20 2.35
CA ASN A 13 -5.05 -0.68 1.25
C ASN A 13 -4.12 -1.77 1.76
N LEU A 14 -4.51 -3.02 1.64
CA LEU A 14 -3.73 -4.15 2.13
C LEU A 14 -3.26 -5.02 0.98
N TYR A 15 -1.96 -5.32 0.96
CA TYR A 15 -1.37 -6.14 -0.09
C TYR A 15 -0.44 -7.18 0.49
N GLU A 16 -0.38 -8.34 -0.15
CA GLU A 16 0.65 -9.31 0.16
C GLU A 16 1.99 -8.77 -0.33
N ALA A 17 3.00 -8.95 0.50
CA ALA A 17 4.33 -8.41 0.20
C ALA A 17 5.37 -9.32 0.81
N ALA A 18 6.61 -9.00 0.59
CA ALA A 18 7.74 -9.75 1.16
C ALA A 18 8.83 -8.77 1.55
N ILE A 19 9.47 -9.05 2.68
CA ILE A 19 10.65 -8.30 3.10
C ILE A 19 11.84 -8.98 2.43
N THR A 20 12.70 -8.20 1.79
CA THR A 20 13.86 -8.78 1.13
C THR A 20 14.90 -9.24 2.14
N ASP A 21 15.84 -10.08 1.67
CA ASP A 21 16.94 -10.54 2.50
C ASP A 21 17.68 -9.32 3.04
N GLY A 22 18.03 -9.36 4.31
CA GLY A 22 18.70 -8.24 4.92
C GLY A 22 17.76 -7.10 5.31
N CYS A 23 16.47 -7.26 5.07
CA CYS A 23 15.48 -6.26 5.45
C CYS A 23 15.74 -4.90 4.81
N ALA A 24 16.25 -4.90 3.59
CA ALA A 24 16.63 -3.66 2.91
C ALA A 24 15.45 -3.03 2.18
N ALA A 25 14.46 -3.83 1.79
CA ALA A 25 13.34 -3.34 1.00
C ALA A 25 12.11 -4.21 1.24
N VAL A 26 10.97 -3.69 0.89
CA VAL A 26 9.73 -4.47 0.85
C VAL A 26 9.31 -4.59 -0.60
N ARG A 27 8.99 -5.81 -1.02
CA ARG A 27 8.54 -6.05 -2.38
C ARG A 27 7.03 -6.21 -2.39
N ILE A 28 6.37 -5.35 -3.15
CA ILE A 28 4.92 -5.39 -3.30
C ILE A 28 4.65 -5.72 -4.76
N GLY A 29 4.23 -6.96 -5.03
CA GLY A 29 4.09 -7.41 -6.39
C GLY A 29 5.44 -7.41 -7.09
N THR A 30 5.55 -6.68 -8.20
CA THR A 30 6.79 -6.58 -8.95
C THR A 30 7.61 -5.34 -8.58
N GLN A 31 7.15 -4.57 -7.60
CA GLN A 31 7.80 -3.33 -7.22
C GLN A 31 8.46 -3.46 -5.86
N GLU A 32 9.57 -2.76 -5.70
CA GLU A 32 10.29 -2.74 -4.43
C GLU A 32 10.37 -1.33 -3.89
N LEU A 33 10.12 -1.20 -2.60
CA LEU A 33 10.27 0.06 -1.90
C LEU A 33 11.38 -0.09 -0.88
N THR A 34 12.38 0.77 -0.96
CA THR A 34 13.50 0.74 -0.03
C THR A 34 13.02 1.03 1.39
N LEU A 35 13.52 0.27 2.35
CA LEU A 35 13.21 0.50 3.76
C LEU A 35 14.37 1.30 4.36
N PRO A 36 14.17 2.60 4.60
CA PRO A 36 15.23 3.41 5.20
C PRO A 36 15.54 2.94 6.61
N ASP A 37 16.76 3.27 7.06
CA ASP A 37 17.18 2.87 8.39
C ASP A 37 16.21 3.34 9.48
N ARG A 38 15.66 4.53 9.32
CA ARG A 38 14.72 5.06 10.31
C ARG A 38 13.47 4.20 10.43
N VAL A 39 13.02 3.63 9.31
CA VAL A 39 11.83 2.77 9.32
C VAL A 39 12.15 1.45 9.99
N ARG A 40 13.33 0.88 9.68
CA ARG A 40 13.73 -0.36 10.30
C ARG A 40 13.95 -0.19 11.78
N ALA A 41 14.50 0.94 12.17
CA ALA A 41 14.72 1.22 13.59
C ALA A 41 13.42 1.39 14.35
N ALA A 42 12.42 1.97 13.70
CA ALA A 42 11.10 2.15 14.33
C ALA A 42 10.31 0.85 14.40
N ARG A 43 10.68 -0.13 13.59
CA ARG A 43 9.98 -1.42 13.55
C ARG A 43 11.00 -2.56 13.59
N PRO A 44 11.67 -2.73 14.72
CA PRO A 44 12.72 -3.76 14.80
C PRO A 44 12.20 -5.16 14.55
N GLY A 45 10.91 -5.39 14.76
CA GLY A 45 10.32 -6.70 14.49
C GLY A 45 10.40 -7.12 13.04
N LEU A 46 10.58 -6.18 12.12
CA LEU A 46 10.70 -6.54 10.70
C LEU A 46 11.92 -7.38 10.41
N ALA A 47 12.95 -7.28 11.23
CA ALA A 47 14.16 -8.08 10.99
C ALA A 47 13.87 -9.57 11.06
N ALA A 48 12.88 -9.97 11.83
CA ALA A 48 12.50 -11.39 11.93
C ALA A 48 11.79 -11.86 10.66
N TYR A 49 11.38 -10.94 9.81
CA TYR A 49 10.67 -11.27 8.58
C TYR A 49 11.55 -11.12 7.33
N ALA A 50 12.83 -10.91 7.49
CA ALA A 50 13.73 -10.82 6.36
C ALA A 50 13.61 -12.08 5.50
N GLY A 51 13.35 -11.89 4.21
CA GLY A 51 13.14 -13.00 3.29
C GLY A 51 11.78 -13.67 3.43
N LYS A 52 10.88 -13.10 4.22
CA LYS A 52 9.58 -13.73 4.48
C LYS A 52 8.43 -12.85 4.03
N ALA A 53 7.27 -13.47 3.91
CA ALA A 53 6.06 -12.77 3.51
C ALA A 53 5.50 -11.94 4.66
N VAL A 54 4.93 -10.80 4.32
CA VAL A 54 4.21 -9.94 5.24
C VAL A 54 3.01 -9.38 4.50
N VAL A 55 2.13 -8.70 5.24
CA VAL A 55 1.08 -7.92 4.63
C VAL A 55 1.40 -6.45 4.91
N VAL A 56 1.33 -5.62 3.88
CA VAL A 56 1.53 -4.18 4.06
C VAL A 56 0.20 -3.48 3.98
N GLY A 57 0.05 -2.45 4.80
CA GLY A 57 -1.13 -1.60 4.81
C GLY A 57 -0.73 -0.17 4.54
N ILE A 58 -1.39 0.45 3.58
CA ILE A 58 -1.11 1.83 3.20
C ILE A 58 -2.42 2.59 3.18
N ARG A 59 -2.51 3.64 3.98
CA ARG A 59 -3.72 4.44 3.99
C ARG A 59 -3.78 5.30 2.74
N PRO A 60 -4.99 5.61 2.26
CA PRO A 60 -5.11 6.41 1.03
C PRO A 60 -4.40 7.75 1.09
N GLU A 61 -4.39 8.39 2.25
CA GLU A 61 -3.73 9.68 2.40
C GLU A 61 -2.21 9.57 2.45
N SER A 62 -1.68 8.36 2.56
CA SER A 62 -0.23 8.12 2.57
C SER A 62 0.32 7.83 1.18
N LEU A 63 -0.46 8.11 0.16
CA LEU A 63 -0.08 7.90 -1.23
C LEU A 63 -0.13 9.20 -2.03
N PRO A 64 0.63 10.21 -1.64
CA PRO A 64 0.64 11.44 -2.44
C PRO A 64 1.30 11.21 -3.79
N ALA A 65 1.01 12.07 -4.74
CA ALA A 65 1.64 11.99 -6.05
C ALA A 65 3.15 12.16 -5.92
N ALA A 66 3.89 11.46 -6.77
CA ALA A 66 5.34 11.39 -6.64
C ALA A 66 6.05 12.71 -6.91
N ASN A 67 5.53 13.55 -7.75
CA ASN A 67 6.02 14.91 -7.92
C ASN A 67 7.54 15.03 -8.00
N GLY A 68 8.19 14.13 -8.75
CA GLY A 68 9.64 14.18 -8.89
C GLY A 68 10.41 13.42 -7.83
N SER A 69 9.74 12.89 -6.84
CA SER A 69 10.41 12.08 -5.84
C SER A 69 10.95 10.79 -6.47
N THR A 70 12.09 10.34 -5.97
CA THR A 70 12.70 9.10 -6.47
C THR A 70 12.74 8.02 -5.39
N GLU A 71 12.41 8.36 -4.16
CA GLU A 71 12.44 7.41 -3.06
C GLU A 71 11.03 6.93 -2.76
N GLY A 72 10.89 5.61 -2.63
CA GLY A 72 9.61 5.04 -2.24
C GLY A 72 8.51 5.25 -3.27
N VAL A 73 8.86 5.26 -4.55
CA VAL A 73 7.88 5.52 -5.60
C VAL A 73 7.23 4.22 -6.04
N MET A 74 5.91 4.23 -6.08
CA MET A 74 5.12 3.11 -6.56
C MET A 74 4.32 3.56 -7.77
N THR A 75 4.38 2.76 -8.85
CA THR A 75 3.65 3.07 -10.08
C THR A 75 2.37 2.25 -10.12
N ALA A 76 1.28 2.89 -10.49
CA ALA A 76 -0.01 2.24 -10.56
C ALA A 76 -0.74 2.67 -11.82
N GLN A 77 -1.84 2.00 -12.11
CA GLN A 77 -2.70 2.35 -13.23
C GLN A 77 -4.00 2.92 -12.68
N VAL A 78 -4.43 4.05 -13.23
CA VAL A 78 -5.64 4.71 -12.78
C VAL A 78 -6.85 3.99 -13.34
N GLU A 79 -7.75 3.57 -12.46
CA GLU A 79 -8.98 2.88 -12.87
C GLU A 79 -10.18 3.79 -12.80
N LEU A 80 -10.19 4.75 -11.89
CA LEU A 80 -11.29 5.67 -11.70
C LEU A 80 -10.80 6.87 -10.90
N VAL A 81 -11.32 8.04 -11.20
CA VAL A 81 -11.01 9.25 -10.47
C VAL A 81 -12.30 9.91 -10.02
N GLU A 82 -12.38 10.23 -8.73
CA GLU A 82 -13.52 10.94 -8.18
C GLU A 82 -13.06 12.26 -7.59
N ALA A 83 -13.70 13.33 -8.01
CA ALA A 83 -13.40 14.65 -7.46
C ALA A 83 -14.21 14.85 -6.19
N LEU A 84 -13.52 15.14 -5.09
CA LEU A 84 -14.15 15.32 -3.78
C LEU A 84 -14.01 16.75 -3.30
N GLY A 85 -13.97 17.70 -4.23
CA GLY A 85 -13.84 19.10 -3.87
C GLY A 85 -12.38 19.47 -3.67
N SER A 86 -11.87 19.34 -2.45
CA SER A 86 -10.50 19.75 -2.15
C SER A 86 -9.46 18.68 -2.48
N GLU A 87 -9.89 17.52 -2.96
CA GLU A 87 -8.95 16.44 -3.28
C GLU A 87 -9.56 15.51 -4.30
N LEU A 88 -8.71 14.67 -4.89
CA LEU A 88 -9.15 13.63 -5.79
C LEU A 88 -8.99 12.29 -5.10
N GLN A 89 -9.96 11.42 -5.30
CA GLN A 89 -9.84 10.04 -4.87
C GLN A 89 -9.54 9.20 -6.10
N VAL A 90 -8.37 8.60 -6.12
CA VAL A 90 -7.90 7.83 -7.27
C VAL A 90 -8.02 6.36 -6.96
N HIS A 91 -8.83 5.66 -7.73
CA HIS A 91 -8.90 4.20 -7.65
C HIS A 91 -7.86 3.67 -8.63
N PHE A 92 -6.98 2.81 -8.16
CA PHE A 92 -5.86 2.34 -8.97
C PHE A 92 -5.68 0.84 -8.83
N SER A 93 -4.83 0.29 -9.69
CA SER A 93 -4.42 -1.10 -9.57
C SER A 93 -2.91 -1.19 -9.70
N ILE A 94 -2.34 -2.16 -9.00
CA ILE A 94 -0.93 -2.47 -9.09
C ILE A 94 -0.79 -3.98 -9.30
N ASP A 95 0.40 -4.40 -9.70
CA ASP A 95 0.67 -5.82 -9.89
C ASP A 95 1.07 -6.44 -8.55
N ALA A 96 0.08 -6.60 -7.68
CA ALA A 96 0.26 -7.19 -6.37
C ALA A 96 -1.05 -7.82 -5.96
N LYS A 97 -0.99 -8.73 -5.02
CA LYS A 97 -2.18 -9.43 -4.57
C LYS A 97 -2.79 -8.68 -3.40
N ARG A 98 -4.04 -8.29 -3.55
CA ARG A 98 -4.76 -7.59 -2.51
C ARG A 98 -5.20 -8.56 -1.42
N VAL A 99 -5.07 -8.13 -0.17
CA VAL A 99 -5.56 -8.89 0.96
C VAL A 99 -6.93 -8.33 1.34
N ILE A 100 -7.92 -9.22 1.36
CA ILE A 100 -9.29 -8.84 1.70
C ILE A 100 -9.53 -9.27 3.14
N GLY A 101 -10.04 -8.36 3.95
CA GLY A 101 -10.38 -8.70 5.32
C GLY A 101 -11.61 -9.58 5.37
N GLU A 102 -12.11 -9.81 6.56
CA GLU A 102 -13.32 -10.57 6.77
C GLU A 102 -14.46 -9.94 6.01
N GLY A 103 -15.30 -10.76 5.44
CA GLY A 103 -16.46 -10.25 4.76
C GLY A 103 -16.81 -11.08 3.58
N PRO A 104 -17.92 -10.75 2.93
CA PRO A 104 -18.33 -11.50 1.76
C PRO A 104 -17.26 -11.38 0.67
N SER A 105 -16.93 -12.49 0.10
CA SER A 105 -15.88 -12.52 -0.89
C SER A 105 -16.38 -12.29 -2.30
N ASP A 106 -17.62 -11.96 -2.44
CA ASP A 106 -18.23 -11.86 -3.77
C ASP A 106 -17.55 -10.81 -4.62
N ALA A 107 -17.18 -9.72 -4.01
CA ALA A 107 -16.57 -8.62 -4.73
C ALA A 107 -15.11 -8.89 -5.06
N ASP A 108 -14.54 -9.89 -4.45
CA ASP A 108 -13.10 -10.15 -4.58
C ASP A 108 -12.70 -10.47 -5.99
N GLU A 109 -13.55 -11.19 -6.67
CA GLU A 109 -13.22 -11.58 -8.02
C GLU A 109 -13.08 -10.39 -8.94
N LEU A 110 -13.80 -9.32 -8.63
CA LEU A 110 -13.75 -8.12 -9.43
C LEU A 110 -12.60 -7.22 -9.06
N THR A 111 -12.06 -7.40 -7.85
CA THR A 111 -11.02 -6.51 -7.35
C THR A 111 -9.74 -7.26 -7.06
N THR A 112 -9.49 -8.27 -7.82
CA THR A 112 -8.40 -9.17 -7.50
C THR A 112 -7.03 -8.54 -7.58
N SER A 113 -6.75 -7.84 -8.64
CA SER A 113 -5.38 -7.46 -8.95
C SER A 113 -5.01 -6.14 -8.31
N GLY A 114 -4.63 -6.20 -7.04
CA GLY A 114 -3.97 -5.06 -6.42
C GLY A 114 -4.74 -3.76 -6.46
N ALA A 115 -6.07 -3.82 -6.40
CA ALA A 115 -6.86 -2.59 -6.39
C ALA A 115 -6.61 -1.81 -5.12
N GLY A 116 -6.63 -0.49 -5.22
CA GLY A 116 -6.45 0.36 -4.08
C GLY A 116 -7.03 1.74 -4.31
N VAL A 117 -6.99 2.56 -3.26
CA VAL A 117 -7.50 3.93 -3.31
C VAL A 117 -6.45 4.86 -2.73
N ALA A 118 -6.22 5.95 -3.43
CA ALA A 118 -5.31 7.01 -2.97
C ALA A 118 -6.07 8.33 -2.94
N ARG A 119 -5.67 9.21 -2.05
CA ARG A 119 -6.23 10.56 -1.96
C ARG A 119 -5.12 11.53 -2.29
N VAL A 120 -5.31 12.31 -3.34
CA VAL A 120 -4.27 13.21 -3.84
C VAL A 120 -4.86 14.61 -4.00
N GLY A 121 -4.00 15.58 -4.21
CA GLY A 121 -4.44 16.95 -4.39
C GLY A 121 -5.30 17.15 -5.62
N PRO A 122 -6.11 18.21 -5.65
CA PRO A 122 -7.09 18.39 -6.74
C PRO A 122 -6.46 18.70 -8.08
N HIS A 123 -5.19 19.04 -8.11
CA HIS A 123 -4.52 19.39 -9.36
C HIS A 123 -3.57 18.31 -9.87
N VAL A 124 -3.56 17.15 -9.21
CA VAL A 124 -2.71 16.05 -9.62
C VAL A 124 -3.23 15.51 -10.95
N PRO A 125 -2.36 15.38 -11.97
CA PRO A 125 -2.82 14.82 -13.24
C PRO A 125 -3.02 13.33 -13.11
N ALA A 126 -4.28 12.90 -13.16
CA ALA A 126 -4.65 11.50 -13.10
C ALA A 126 -5.64 11.24 -14.22
N LYS A 127 -5.26 10.39 -15.15
CA LYS A 127 -6.09 10.07 -16.30
C LYS A 127 -6.56 8.65 -16.21
N LEU A 128 -7.86 8.44 -16.41
CA LEU A 128 -8.43 7.11 -16.46
C LEU A 128 -7.66 6.26 -17.45
N GLY A 129 -7.23 5.08 -17.01
CA GLY A 129 -6.48 4.16 -17.84
C GLY A 129 -5.02 4.50 -18.00
N GLY A 130 -4.55 5.58 -17.42
CA GLY A 130 -3.16 6.00 -17.53
C GLY A 130 -2.36 5.66 -16.28
N PRO A 131 -1.04 5.82 -16.35
CA PRO A 131 -0.19 5.54 -15.19
C PRO A 131 -0.21 6.69 -14.20
N ILE A 132 0.03 6.36 -12.94
CA ILE A 132 0.23 7.36 -11.91
C ILE A 132 1.33 6.85 -10.99
N ARG A 133 2.11 7.77 -10.45
CA ARG A 133 3.20 7.43 -9.55
C ARG A 133 2.94 8.06 -8.19
N PHE A 134 3.05 7.26 -7.15
CA PHE A 134 2.85 7.72 -5.78
C PHE A 134 4.17 7.71 -5.04
N ALA A 135 4.43 8.74 -4.25
CA ALA A 135 5.54 8.75 -3.31
C ALA A 135 4.99 8.18 -2.01
N VAL A 136 5.17 6.88 -1.82
CA VAL A 136 4.60 6.18 -0.67
C VAL A 136 5.25 6.69 0.62
N ASP A 137 4.44 7.06 1.59
CA ASP A 137 4.94 7.45 2.90
C ASP A 137 5.27 6.21 3.70
N ILE A 138 6.50 5.73 3.53
CA ILE A 138 6.92 4.48 4.13
C ILE A 138 6.92 4.55 5.64
N ASP A 139 7.17 5.73 6.21
CA ASP A 139 7.12 5.89 7.65
C ASP A 139 5.73 5.62 8.22
N ALA A 140 4.71 5.86 7.42
CA ALA A 140 3.32 5.63 7.82
C ALA A 140 2.80 4.27 7.38
N MET A 141 3.62 3.48 6.71
CA MET A 141 3.20 2.15 6.25
C MET A 141 3.07 1.20 7.42
N HIS A 142 2.06 0.35 7.37
CA HIS A 142 1.83 -0.66 8.39
C HIS A 142 2.25 -2.02 7.86
N PHE A 143 2.79 -2.85 8.75
CA PHE A 143 3.20 -4.20 8.40
C PHE A 143 2.50 -5.17 9.34
N PHE A 144 2.02 -6.27 8.79
CA PHE A 144 1.28 -7.24 9.57
C PHE A 144 1.80 -8.64 9.31
N ASP A 145 1.71 -9.47 10.34
CA ASP A 145 2.02 -10.89 10.21
C ASP A 145 0.92 -11.55 9.39
N PRO A 146 1.27 -12.28 8.31
CA PRO A 146 0.22 -12.85 7.44
C PRO A 146 -0.59 -13.94 8.10
N ASP A 147 -0.06 -14.59 9.13
CA ASP A 147 -0.77 -15.67 9.80
C ASP A 147 -1.67 -15.17 10.92
N SER A 148 -1.14 -14.30 11.77
CA SER A 148 -1.90 -13.81 12.92
C SER A 148 -2.69 -12.56 12.64
N GLY A 149 -2.29 -11.79 11.62
CA GLY A 149 -2.91 -10.50 11.35
C GLY A 149 -2.46 -9.40 12.29
N GLY A 150 -1.51 -9.70 13.18
CA GLY A 150 -1.03 -8.71 14.13
C GLY A 150 -0.02 -7.76 13.54
N ALA A 151 -0.01 -6.53 14.05
CA ALA A 151 0.93 -5.53 13.58
C ALA A 151 2.35 -5.88 14.00
N ILE A 152 3.30 -5.61 13.10
CA ILE A 152 4.70 -5.89 13.36
C ILE A 152 5.38 -4.59 13.78
N TRP A 153 5.79 -4.53 15.05
CA TRP A 153 6.51 -3.38 15.57
C TRP A 153 7.84 -3.81 16.21
N ASN A 154 7.77 -4.68 17.19
CA ASN A 154 8.96 -5.14 17.94
C ASN A 154 9.28 -6.59 17.69
#